data_e8febcafdcd5e0b0e7c02844269ffae1
#
_entry.id   e8febcafdcd5e0b0e7c02844269ffae1
#
_cell.length_a   1.000
_cell.length_b   1.000
_cell.length_c   1.000
_cell.angle_alpha   90.00
_cell.angle_beta   90.00
_cell.angle_gamma   90.00
#
_symmetry.space_group_name_H-M   'P 1'
#
loop_
_entity.id
_entity.type
_entity.pdbx_description
1 polymer ?
#
loop_
_entity_poly.entity_id
_entity_poly.type
_entity_poly.pdbx_seq_one_letter_code
_entity_poly.pdbx_strand_id
1 'polypeptide(L)'
;MQRIRPKIALRGFKPGADGVAHVLGELESAVMEILWKQSGRSVTEVEDELRKRRNIAHTTVLTTLDRMFRKGYLSREKQGKAYVYSARYSREEFERGMAQEVLGALLNHYRTPALSAFVDLVGENEHTLDQLEAMIREKRRRGASRK
;
A
#
# COMPACT_ATOMS: atom_id res chain seq x y z
N MET A 1 18.30 11.03 -0.24
CA MET A 1 17.22 10.57 -1.12
C MET A 1 15.89 10.60 -0.35
N GLN A 2 15.00 11.49 -0.69
CA GLN A 2 13.65 11.49 -0.10
C GLN A 2 12.90 10.27 -0.63
N ARG A 3 12.57 9.35 0.27
CA ARG A 3 11.66 8.26 -0.07
C ARG A 3 10.28 8.86 -0.30
N ILE A 4 9.81 8.81 -1.51
CA ILE A 4 8.46 9.22 -1.86
C ILE A 4 7.49 8.30 -1.10
N ARG A 5 6.69 8.87 -0.22
CA ARG A 5 5.69 8.13 0.55
C ARG A 5 4.37 8.19 -0.20
N PRO A 6 3.79 7.05 -0.56
CA PRO A 6 2.44 7.06 -1.13
C PRO A 6 1.46 7.64 -0.11
N LYS A 7 0.68 8.64 -0.52
CA LYS A 7 -0.46 9.10 0.27
C LYS A 7 -1.59 8.11 0.06
N ILE A 8 -1.84 7.30 1.07
CA ILE A 8 -2.90 6.30 1.06
C ILE A 8 -4.04 6.82 1.91
N ALA A 9 -5.19 7.06 1.28
CA ALA A 9 -6.40 7.46 2.00
C ALA A 9 -7.01 6.24 2.69
N LEU A 10 -6.96 6.21 4.02
CA LEU A 10 -7.61 5.19 4.82
C LEU A 10 -9.13 5.42 4.82
N ARG A 11 -9.83 4.82 3.88
CA ARG A 11 -11.29 4.74 3.90
C ARG A 11 -11.70 3.31 4.23
N GLY A 12 -11.91 3.05 5.51
CA GLY A 12 -12.43 1.77 5.97
C GLY A 12 -11.41 0.65 5.99
N PHE A 13 -10.57 0.64 7.01
CA PHE A 13 -9.75 -0.52 7.33
C PHE A 13 -10.64 -1.74 7.57
N LYS A 14 -10.40 -2.84 6.84
CA LYS A 14 -11.15 -4.09 6.96
C LYS A 14 -10.28 -5.15 7.61
N PRO A 15 -10.37 -5.34 8.95
CA PRO A 15 -9.67 -6.43 9.61
C PRO A 15 -10.16 -7.76 9.04
N GLY A 16 -9.27 -8.69 8.74
CA GLY A 16 -9.60 -9.99 8.21
C GLY A 16 -9.54 -10.13 6.69
N ALA A 17 -9.37 -9.05 5.93
CA ALA A 17 -8.98 -9.15 4.53
C ALA A 17 -7.47 -9.40 4.41
N ASP A 18 -7.03 -10.03 3.34
CA ASP A 18 -5.61 -10.32 3.12
C ASP A 18 -4.87 -9.19 2.39
N GLY A 19 -3.64 -8.95 2.79
CA GLY A 19 -2.73 -8.03 2.11
C GLY A 19 -3.28 -6.61 1.99
N VAL A 20 -3.08 -5.99 0.83
CA VAL A 20 -3.48 -4.59 0.59
C VAL A 20 -5.00 -4.38 0.53
N ALA A 21 -5.79 -5.46 0.47
CA ALA A 21 -7.25 -5.39 0.51
C ALA A 21 -7.79 -4.86 1.85
N HIS A 22 -6.98 -4.83 2.90
CA HIS A 22 -7.32 -4.17 4.16
C HIS A 22 -7.58 -2.66 3.99
N VAL A 23 -6.92 -2.03 3.05
CA VAL A 23 -6.96 -0.58 2.82
C VAL A 23 -7.62 -0.25 1.49
N LEU A 24 -7.28 -1.00 0.46
CA LEU A 24 -7.91 -0.92 -0.84
C LEU A 24 -9.14 -1.82 -0.89
N GLY A 25 -10.10 -1.52 -1.75
CA GLY A 25 -11.14 -2.47 -2.08
C GLY A 25 -10.57 -3.70 -2.80
N GLU A 26 -11.33 -4.78 -2.85
CA GLU A 26 -10.90 -6.03 -3.50
C GLU A 26 -10.50 -5.82 -4.98
N LEU A 27 -11.24 -4.99 -5.70
CA LEU A 27 -10.96 -4.70 -7.10
C LEU A 27 -9.67 -3.89 -7.26
N GLU A 28 -9.49 -2.84 -6.47
CA GLU A 28 -8.26 -2.04 -6.49
C GLU A 28 -7.04 -2.88 -6.11
N SER A 29 -7.19 -3.74 -5.13
CA SER A 29 -6.14 -4.70 -4.72
C SER A 29 -5.78 -5.66 -5.85
N ALA A 30 -6.77 -6.21 -6.55
CA ALA A 30 -6.55 -7.09 -7.70
C ALA A 30 -5.83 -6.37 -8.85
N VAL A 31 -6.17 -5.12 -9.11
CA VAL A 31 -5.48 -4.29 -10.13
C VAL A 31 -4.01 -4.09 -9.74
N MET A 32 -3.72 -3.75 -8.48
CA MET A 32 -2.34 -3.61 -8.01
C MET A 32 -1.54 -4.90 -8.18
N GLU A 33 -2.12 -6.05 -7.83
CA GLU A 33 -1.47 -7.35 -8.01
C GLU A 33 -1.09 -7.62 -9.48
N ILE A 34 -1.99 -7.29 -10.42
CA ILE A 34 -1.75 -7.44 -11.85
C ILE A 34 -0.58 -6.55 -12.29
N LEU A 35 -0.58 -5.29 -11.89
CA LEU A 35 0.42 -4.32 -12.31
C LEU A 35 1.78 -4.50 -11.61
N TRP A 36 1.81 -5.08 -10.41
CA TRP A 36 3.08 -5.47 -9.78
C TRP A 36 3.71 -6.67 -10.46
N LYS A 37 2.90 -7.59 -11.00
CA LYS A 37 3.43 -8.72 -11.79
C LYS A 37 4.00 -8.25 -13.12
N GLN A 38 3.30 -7.34 -13.78
CA GLN A 38 3.71 -6.79 -15.06
C GLN A 38 3.16 -5.39 -15.24
N SER A 39 4.02 -4.39 -15.19
CA SER A 39 3.69 -2.99 -15.47
C SER A 39 3.54 -2.72 -16.96
N GLY A 40 2.92 -1.60 -17.29
CA GLY A 40 2.75 -1.19 -18.67
C GLY A 40 1.63 -1.93 -19.37
N ARG A 41 0.45 -2.02 -18.75
CA ARG A 41 -0.72 -2.71 -19.31
C ARG A 41 -1.83 -1.74 -19.70
N SER A 42 -2.47 -2.02 -20.82
CA SER A 42 -3.68 -1.32 -21.27
C SER A 42 -4.89 -1.71 -20.40
N VAL A 43 -5.96 -0.94 -20.53
CA VAL A 43 -7.24 -1.26 -19.85
C VAL A 43 -7.72 -2.66 -20.25
N THR A 44 -7.64 -3.00 -21.53
CA THR A 44 -8.07 -4.32 -22.04
C THR A 44 -7.25 -5.47 -21.45
N GLU A 45 -5.94 -5.29 -21.35
CA GLU A 45 -5.06 -6.31 -20.74
C GLU A 45 -5.34 -6.51 -19.25
N VAL A 46 -5.60 -5.44 -18.52
CA VAL A 46 -6.00 -5.53 -17.11
C VAL A 46 -7.37 -6.20 -16.98
N GLU A 47 -8.32 -5.83 -17.83
CA GLU A 47 -9.65 -6.44 -17.87
C GLU A 47 -9.58 -7.95 -18.14
N ASP A 48 -8.79 -8.38 -19.10
CA ASP A 48 -8.60 -9.80 -19.43
C ASP A 48 -8.08 -10.59 -18.21
N GLU A 49 -7.13 -10.04 -17.47
CA GLU A 49 -6.63 -10.67 -16.25
C GLU A 49 -7.70 -10.75 -15.15
N LEU A 50 -8.47 -9.68 -14.97
CA LEU A 50 -9.56 -9.65 -13.97
C LEU A 50 -10.66 -10.62 -14.31
N ARG A 51 -11.01 -10.77 -15.59
CA ARG A 51 -12.07 -11.68 -16.06
C ARG A 51 -11.76 -13.15 -15.84
N LYS A 52 -10.52 -13.53 -15.63
CA LYS A 52 -10.14 -14.90 -15.27
C LYS A 52 -10.74 -15.33 -13.92
N ARG A 53 -11.05 -14.38 -13.04
CA ARG A 53 -11.50 -14.65 -11.68
C ARG A 53 -12.86 -14.06 -11.31
N ARG A 54 -13.36 -13.10 -12.09
CA ARG A 54 -14.61 -12.41 -11.78
C ARG A 54 -15.28 -11.89 -13.05
N ASN A 55 -16.60 -11.80 -13.00
CA ASN A 55 -17.35 -11.11 -14.03
C ASN A 55 -17.30 -9.61 -13.77
N ILE A 56 -16.74 -8.84 -14.71
CA ILE A 56 -16.54 -7.39 -14.55
C ILE A 56 -16.81 -6.68 -15.87
N ALA A 57 -17.49 -5.53 -15.78
CA ALA A 57 -17.75 -4.68 -16.93
C ALA A 57 -16.52 -3.85 -17.30
N HIS A 58 -16.31 -3.63 -18.58
CA HIS A 58 -15.23 -2.79 -19.12
C HIS A 58 -15.22 -1.38 -18.48
N THR A 59 -16.39 -0.76 -18.36
CA THR A 59 -16.55 0.57 -17.74
C THR A 59 -16.11 0.59 -16.28
N THR A 60 -16.34 -0.47 -15.54
CA THR A 60 -15.89 -0.60 -14.15
C THR A 60 -14.37 -0.66 -14.06
N VAL A 61 -13.72 -1.40 -14.94
CA VAL A 61 -12.24 -1.48 -15.01
C VAL A 61 -11.67 -0.10 -15.36
N LEU A 62 -12.21 0.55 -16.38
CA LEU A 62 -11.77 1.87 -16.82
C LEU A 62 -11.89 2.92 -15.70
N THR A 63 -13.04 2.97 -15.04
CA THR A 63 -13.29 3.89 -13.92
C THR A 63 -12.37 3.62 -12.73
N THR A 64 -12.12 2.36 -12.43
CA THR A 64 -11.23 1.96 -11.33
C THR A 64 -9.79 2.38 -11.61
N LEU A 65 -9.28 2.13 -12.81
CA LEU A 65 -7.93 2.54 -13.21
C LEU A 65 -7.77 4.06 -13.19
N ASP A 66 -8.74 4.80 -13.72
CA ASP A 66 -8.71 6.27 -13.69
C ASP A 66 -8.71 6.81 -12.25
N ARG A 67 -9.56 6.25 -11.39
CA ARG A 67 -9.61 6.62 -9.97
C ARG A 67 -8.29 6.33 -9.25
N MET A 68 -7.68 5.16 -9.48
CA MET A 68 -6.41 4.79 -8.88
C MET A 68 -5.27 5.69 -9.38
N PHE A 69 -5.30 6.07 -10.64
CA PHE A 69 -4.38 7.06 -11.19
C PHE A 69 -4.55 8.42 -10.48
N ARG A 70 -5.76 8.91 -10.32
CA ARG A 70 -6.05 10.18 -9.62
C ARG A 70 -5.65 10.16 -8.15
N LYS A 71 -5.75 9.00 -7.50
CA LYS A 71 -5.28 8.81 -6.12
C LYS A 71 -3.74 8.73 -6.02
N GLY A 72 -3.05 8.64 -7.13
CA GLY A 72 -1.59 8.58 -7.18
C GLY A 72 -0.99 7.19 -6.96
N TYR A 73 -1.79 6.13 -7.07
CA TYR A 73 -1.31 4.74 -6.96
C TYR A 73 -0.73 4.22 -8.26
N LEU A 74 -1.22 4.72 -9.38
CA LEU A 74 -0.79 4.34 -10.72
C LEU A 74 -0.19 5.54 -11.44
N SER A 75 0.73 5.26 -12.35
CA SER A 75 1.11 6.14 -13.44
C SER A 75 0.49 5.66 -14.75
N ARG A 76 0.39 6.53 -15.73
CA ARG A 76 -0.07 6.16 -17.06
C ARG A 76 0.65 6.96 -18.15
N GLU A 77 0.84 6.31 -19.27
CA GLU A 77 1.39 6.93 -20.47
C GLU A 77 0.44 6.71 -21.63
N LYS A 78 0.32 7.71 -22.48
CA LYS A 78 -0.51 7.60 -23.68
C LYS A 78 0.28 6.89 -24.75
N GLN A 79 -0.25 5.77 -25.27
CA GLN A 79 0.26 5.05 -26.40
C GLN A 79 -0.81 5.04 -27.51
N GLY A 80 -0.60 5.84 -28.56
CA GLY A 80 -1.62 6.05 -29.58
C GLY A 80 -2.87 6.73 -28.98
N LYS A 81 -4.04 6.10 -29.07
CA LYS A 81 -5.30 6.59 -28.50
C LYS A 81 -5.64 6.01 -27.14
N ALA A 82 -4.83 5.09 -26.62
CA ALA A 82 -5.07 4.41 -25.36
C ALA A 82 -4.03 4.78 -24.31
N TYR A 83 -4.38 4.60 -23.03
CA TYR A 83 -3.46 4.70 -21.92
C TYR A 83 -2.92 3.32 -21.53
N VAL A 84 -1.66 3.31 -21.15
CA VAL A 84 -0.97 2.18 -20.53
C VAL A 84 -0.67 2.52 -19.09
N TYR A 85 -1.08 1.65 -18.18
CA TYR A 85 -0.99 1.87 -16.74
C TYR A 85 0.14 1.06 -16.12
N SER A 86 0.80 1.65 -15.14
CA SER A 86 1.86 1.00 -14.36
C SER A 86 1.68 1.31 -12.88
N ALA A 87 2.11 0.39 -12.01
CA ALA A 87 2.18 0.66 -10.59
C ALA A 87 3.23 1.75 -10.34
N ARG A 88 2.86 2.82 -9.65
CA ARG A 88 3.75 3.94 -9.34
C ARG A 88 4.76 3.59 -8.26
N TYR A 89 4.40 2.67 -7.38
CA TYR A 89 5.23 2.21 -6.27
C TYR A 89 5.39 0.70 -6.34
N SER A 90 6.53 0.19 -5.88
CA SER A 90 6.69 -1.24 -5.68
C SER A 90 5.72 -1.75 -4.61
N ARG A 91 5.50 -3.07 -4.56
CA ARG A 91 4.72 -3.69 -3.48
C ARG A 91 5.24 -3.29 -2.10
N GLU A 92 6.55 -3.37 -1.89
CA GLU A 92 7.19 -3.02 -0.61
C GLU A 92 6.99 -1.56 -0.23
N GLU A 93 7.15 -0.66 -1.18
CA GLU A 93 6.92 0.78 -0.97
C GLU A 93 5.47 1.08 -0.61
N PHE A 94 4.54 0.42 -1.31
CA PHE A 94 3.11 0.58 -1.09
C PHE A 94 2.70 0.04 0.29
N GLU A 95 3.12 -1.17 0.64
CA GLU A 95 2.83 -1.79 1.94
C GLU A 95 3.42 -0.98 3.10
N ARG A 96 4.64 -0.47 2.93
CA ARG A 96 5.26 0.41 3.93
C ARG A 96 4.48 1.71 4.12
N GLY A 97 4.08 2.35 3.02
CA GLY A 97 3.28 3.58 3.06
C GLY A 97 1.94 3.36 3.75
N MET A 98 1.30 2.24 3.46
CA MET A 98 0.06 1.81 4.07
C MET A 98 0.20 1.60 5.59
N ALA A 99 1.24 0.89 6.01
CA ALA A 99 1.53 0.67 7.42
C ALA A 99 1.80 2.00 8.15
N GLN A 100 2.54 2.91 7.52
CA GLN A 100 2.82 4.23 8.09
C GLN A 100 1.56 5.08 8.27
N GLU A 101 0.62 5.03 7.34
CA GLU A 101 -0.65 5.76 7.46
C GLU A 101 -1.51 5.20 8.60
N VAL A 102 -1.63 3.87 8.71
CA VAL A 102 -2.39 3.22 9.80
C VAL A 102 -1.78 3.55 11.16
N LEU A 103 -0.48 3.32 11.32
CA LEU A 103 0.23 3.59 12.57
C LEU A 103 0.23 5.09 12.91
N GLY A 104 0.40 5.95 11.92
CA GLY A 104 0.35 7.40 12.11
C GLY A 104 -0.99 7.87 12.66
N ALA A 105 -2.09 7.39 12.09
CA ALA A 105 -3.43 7.71 12.57
C ALA A 105 -3.65 7.25 14.01
N LEU A 106 -3.24 6.03 14.34
CA LEU A 106 -3.32 5.49 15.71
C LEU A 106 -2.48 6.30 16.69
N LEU A 107 -1.25 6.63 16.34
CA LEU A 107 -0.34 7.39 17.19
C LEU A 107 -0.79 8.85 17.38
N ASN A 108 -1.42 9.45 16.38
CA ASN A 108 -1.93 10.82 16.49
C ASN A 108 -3.10 10.95 17.44
N HIS A 109 -3.99 9.96 17.46
CA HIS A 109 -5.21 10.01 18.29
C HIS A 109 -5.12 9.18 19.57
N TYR A 110 -4.32 8.12 19.58
CA TYR A 110 -4.26 7.13 20.65
C TYR A 110 -2.81 6.74 20.99
N ARG A 111 -1.93 7.71 21.16
CA ARG A 111 -0.48 7.48 21.30
C ARG A 111 -0.13 6.45 22.35
N THR A 112 -0.53 6.67 23.60
CA THR A 112 -0.20 5.77 24.70
C THR A 112 -0.84 4.40 24.58
N PRO A 113 -2.16 4.28 24.31
CA PRO A 113 -2.76 2.97 24.07
C PRO A 113 -2.18 2.23 22.88
N ALA A 114 -1.85 2.93 21.78
CA ALA A 114 -1.27 2.32 20.59
C ALA A 114 0.13 1.76 20.87
N LEU A 115 0.98 2.51 21.58
CA LEU A 115 2.32 2.05 21.95
C LEU A 115 2.26 0.85 22.89
N SER A 116 1.38 0.88 23.90
CA SER A 116 1.20 -0.23 24.82
C SER A 116 0.74 -1.48 24.11
N ALA A 117 -0.32 -1.38 23.28
CA ALA A 117 -0.83 -2.49 22.51
C ALA A 117 0.22 -3.06 21.56
N PHE A 118 0.99 -2.19 20.91
CA PHE A 118 2.06 -2.61 20.00
C PHE A 118 3.14 -3.44 20.74
N VAL A 119 3.59 -2.96 21.90
CA VAL A 119 4.60 -3.66 22.72
C VAL A 119 4.05 -5.01 23.19
N ASP A 120 2.79 -5.06 23.64
CA ASP A 120 2.16 -6.32 24.05
C ASP A 120 2.10 -7.33 22.92
N LEU A 121 1.69 -6.90 21.72
CA LEU A 121 1.59 -7.75 20.56
C LEU A 121 2.97 -8.27 20.09
N VAL A 122 3.98 -7.43 20.02
CA VAL A 122 5.34 -7.85 19.64
C VAL A 122 6.02 -8.66 20.76
N GLY A 123 5.61 -8.45 22.01
CA GLY A 123 6.15 -9.11 23.19
C GLY A 123 5.88 -10.61 23.27
N GLU A 124 4.92 -11.11 22.49
CA GLU A 124 4.64 -12.55 22.39
C GLU A 124 5.76 -13.34 21.69
N ASN A 125 6.68 -12.63 21.01
CA ASN A 125 7.76 -13.26 20.25
C ASN A 125 9.10 -12.55 20.54
N GLU A 126 10.01 -13.26 21.23
CA GLU A 126 11.33 -12.71 21.61
C GLU A 126 12.15 -12.25 20.41
N HIS A 127 12.11 -12.97 19.30
CA HIS A 127 12.83 -12.58 18.08
C HIS A 127 12.35 -11.22 17.55
N THR A 128 11.05 -10.98 17.60
CA THR A 128 10.47 -9.69 17.21
C THR A 128 10.85 -8.57 18.18
N LEU A 129 10.92 -8.86 19.47
CA LEU A 129 11.41 -7.88 20.46
C LEU A 129 12.88 -7.50 20.21
N ASP A 130 13.74 -8.47 19.92
CA ASP A 130 15.15 -8.23 19.59
C ASP A 130 15.30 -7.37 18.33
N GLN A 131 14.51 -7.65 17.31
CA GLN A 131 14.45 -6.84 16.08
C GLN A 131 14.03 -5.40 16.40
N LEU A 132 12.99 -5.24 17.20
CA LEU A 132 12.48 -3.91 17.60
C LEU A 132 13.52 -3.12 18.38
N GLU A 133 14.21 -3.74 19.34
CA GLU A 133 15.29 -3.11 20.09
C GLU A 133 16.42 -2.64 19.17
N ALA A 134 16.83 -3.48 18.22
CA ALA A 134 17.87 -3.13 17.25
C ALA A 134 17.43 -1.94 16.38
N MET A 135 16.19 -1.90 15.93
CA MET A 135 15.63 -0.81 15.14
C MET A 135 15.57 0.50 15.94
N ILE A 136 15.22 0.44 17.22
CA ILE A 136 15.18 1.61 18.11
C ILE A 136 16.59 2.15 18.34
N ARG A 137 17.57 1.30 18.60
CA ARG A 137 18.98 1.70 18.76
C ARG A 137 19.49 2.42 17.52
N GLU A 138 19.24 1.84 16.35
CA GLU A 138 19.67 2.43 15.08
C GLU A 138 19.00 3.79 14.84
N LYS A 139 17.73 3.93 15.18
CA LYS A 139 17.00 5.19 15.08
C LYS A 139 17.61 6.27 15.97
N ARG A 140 17.95 5.92 17.21
CA ARG A 140 18.60 6.83 18.17
C ARG A 140 20.00 7.23 17.70
N ARG A 141 20.78 6.28 17.18
CA ARG A 141 22.11 6.54 16.63
C ARG A 141 22.06 7.54 15.48
N ARG A 142 21.13 7.36 14.55
CA ARG A 142 20.93 8.29 13.42
C ARG A 142 20.46 9.66 13.88
N GLY A 143 19.62 9.72 14.89
CA GLY A 143 19.14 10.97 15.48
C GLY A 143 20.26 11.75 16.18
N ALA A 144 21.15 11.07 16.88
CA ALA A 144 22.33 11.69 17.53
C ALA A 144 23.35 12.23 16.52
N SER A 145 23.49 11.61 15.35
CA SER A 145 24.41 12.05 14.30
C SER A 145 23.92 13.31 13.56
N ARG A 146 22.67 13.72 13.76
CA ARG A 146 22.07 14.93 13.14
C ARG A 146 22.12 16.18 14.04
N LYS A 147 22.56 16.02 15.25
CA LYS A 147 22.85 17.12 16.17
C LYS A 147 24.34 17.47 16.09
#